data_931971ab1cc0f36d27256b82ac8d9aab
#
_entry.id   931971ab1cc0f36d27256b82ac8d9aab
#
_cell.length_a   1.000
_cell.length_b   1.000
_cell.length_c   1.000
_cell.angle_alpha   90.00
_cell.angle_beta   90.00
_cell.angle_gamma   90.00
#
_symmetry.space_group_name_H-M   'P 1'
#
loop_
_entity.id
_entity.type
_entity.pdbx_description
1 polymer ?
#
loop_
_entity_poly.entity_id
_entity_poly.type
_entity_poly.pdbx_seq_one_letter_code
_entity_poly.pdbx_strand_id
1 'polypeptide(L)'
;MTDPHIRPSDWPHPADFAAPPTRADRERWAEADRAARPVRLEALRARMSAEGVDGYFGVRWEHMRYLTGLPFDEEEVAGAGDSGKFLVTGTESIVLADSRYTIAVHRDAPESRIFDCYNALVDRWPELLEGAGVTRVAVEAMSIPHLTWERLQAAAPDVELVPIEGWVEAIRQVKDAAELERVAAACAVSDRALASLLPSIRPGVTERELALDLEWRIRTGGAERLAFPVACLAGPEAALPHGSPGDRPVQSGAVLLFDFGAQVEGYRSDMTRTLFVGEPNERDLEVYRLVAAAQDAVFAALVDAVGPAKRQAGTPLPDGPAMDRLARAVIESDGRWPVYGHGLGHGIGLATHELPGLGRRSPTNPLPSPTVFSVEPGIYLEGETGVRIEDLVVLDAAAGRLEQLTKFPRGIVIVGT
;
A
#
# COMPACT_ATOMS: atom_id res chain seq x y z
N MET A 1 18.15 -20.67 -18.66
CA MET A 1 19.34 -20.17 -17.90
C MET A 1 19.13 -20.65 -16.48
N THR A 2 20.15 -21.24 -15.84
CA THR A 2 20.07 -21.64 -14.45
C THR A 2 20.08 -20.36 -13.61
N ASP A 3 18.95 -20.08 -12.90
CA ASP A 3 18.92 -18.96 -11.96
C ASP A 3 20.03 -19.17 -10.92
N PRO A 4 20.91 -18.18 -10.70
CA PRO A 4 21.97 -18.32 -9.73
C PRO A 4 21.35 -18.47 -8.33
N HIS A 5 21.73 -19.54 -7.62
CA HIS A 5 21.40 -19.69 -6.22
C HIS A 5 22.23 -18.66 -5.43
N ILE A 6 21.56 -17.80 -4.68
CA ILE A 6 22.19 -16.79 -3.82
C ILE A 6 22.47 -17.46 -2.46
N ARG A 7 23.74 -17.76 -2.22
CA ARG A 7 24.23 -18.45 -1.01
C ARG A 7 24.81 -17.46 0.00
N PRO A 8 25.14 -17.86 1.24
CA PRO A 8 25.64 -16.95 2.27
C PRO A 8 26.76 -16.01 1.85
N SER A 9 27.67 -16.46 0.96
CA SER A 9 28.74 -15.60 0.41
C SER A 9 28.24 -14.48 -0.49
N ASP A 10 27.04 -14.63 -1.07
CA ASP A 10 26.48 -13.74 -2.09
C ASP A 10 25.20 -13.02 -1.58
N TRP A 11 24.88 -13.18 -0.29
CA TRP A 11 23.73 -12.49 0.29
C TRP A 11 23.87 -10.99 0.17
N PRO A 12 22.78 -10.28 -0.15
CA PRO A 12 22.82 -8.83 -0.15
C PRO A 12 23.15 -8.31 1.26
N HIS A 13 24.03 -7.33 1.31
CA HIS A 13 24.35 -6.66 2.57
C HIS A 13 23.38 -5.48 2.78
N PRO A 14 22.93 -5.16 4.00
CA PRO A 14 22.04 -4.01 4.24
C PRO A 14 22.57 -2.69 3.67
N ALA A 15 23.89 -2.51 3.53
CA ALA A 15 24.49 -1.31 2.95
C ALA A 15 24.38 -1.24 1.40
N ASP A 16 23.97 -2.31 0.74
CA ASP A 16 23.75 -2.31 -0.72
C ASP A 16 22.47 -1.56 -1.10
N PHE A 17 21.58 -1.32 -0.13
CA PHE A 17 20.34 -0.61 -0.31
C PHE A 17 20.43 0.84 0.19
N ALA A 18 19.55 1.70 -0.30
CA ALA A 18 19.50 3.09 0.10
C ALA A 18 19.43 3.26 1.64
N ALA A 19 20.11 4.27 2.14
CA ALA A 19 20.10 4.58 3.57
C ALA A 19 18.70 5.01 4.04
N PRO A 20 18.36 4.82 5.33
CA PRO A 20 17.11 5.34 5.89
C PRO A 20 17.00 6.85 5.70
N PRO A 21 15.75 7.37 5.57
CA PRO A 21 15.55 8.80 5.34
C PRO A 21 16.10 9.65 6.50
N THR A 22 16.78 10.71 6.14
CA THR A 22 17.32 11.68 7.07
C THR A 22 16.23 12.65 7.56
N ARG A 23 16.54 13.46 8.58
CA ARG A 23 15.68 14.56 9.00
C ARG A 23 15.44 15.58 7.87
N ALA A 24 16.46 15.88 7.08
CA ALA A 24 16.34 16.80 5.95
C ALA A 24 15.39 16.27 4.86
N ASP A 25 15.38 14.95 4.61
CA ASP A 25 14.43 14.34 3.69
C ASP A 25 13.00 14.51 4.18
N ARG A 26 12.75 14.24 5.47
CA ARG A 26 11.42 14.39 6.08
C ARG A 26 10.93 15.84 6.04
N GLU A 27 11.79 16.80 6.33
CA GLU A 27 11.48 18.23 6.24
C GLU A 27 11.13 18.65 4.82
N ARG A 28 11.89 18.19 3.81
CA ARG A 28 11.63 18.42 2.39
C ARG A 28 10.28 17.83 1.95
N TRP A 29 9.95 16.60 2.38
CA TRP A 29 8.68 15.97 2.07
C TRP A 29 7.49 16.68 2.72
N ALA A 30 7.64 17.11 3.97
CA ALA A 30 6.60 17.89 4.65
C ALA A 30 6.34 19.23 3.95
N GLU A 31 7.37 19.88 3.41
CA GLU A 31 7.22 21.11 2.61
C GLU A 31 6.52 20.82 1.27
N ALA A 32 6.90 19.74 0.58
CA ALA A 32 6.26 19.31 -0.65
C ALA A 32 4.77 19.00 -0.44
N ASP A 33 4.40 18.32 0.64
CA ASP A 33 3.01 18.07 0.99
C ASP A 33 2.22 19.35 1.22
N ARG A 34 2.79 20.31 1.97
CA ARG A 34 2.14 21.61 2.16
C ARG A 34 1.88 22.33 0.83
N ALA A 35 2.85 22.26 -0.08
CA ALA A 35 2.71 22.84 -1.42
C ALA A 35 1.68 22.12 -2.30
N ALA A 36 1.52 20.80 -2.14
CA ALA A 36 0.60 19.99 -2.93
C ALA A 36 -0.87 20.06 -2.45
N ARG A 37 -1.13 20.33 -1.15
CA ARG A 37 -2.49 20.35 -0.58
C ARG A 37 -3.49 21.25 -1.31
N PRO A 38 -3.17 22.51 -1.68
CA PRO A 38 -4.11 23.33 -2.44
C PRO A 38 -4.54 22.70 -3.76
N VAL A 39 -3.62 22.05 -4.48
CA VAL A 39 -3.91 21.38 -5.75
C VAL A 39 -4.81 20.15 -5.53
N ARG A 40 -4.55 19.37 -4.47
CA ARG A 40 -5.35 18.20 -4.08
C ARG A 40 -6.78 18.62 -3.68
N LEU A 41 -6.91 19.69 -2.89
CA LEU A 41 -8.21 20.24 -2.50
C LEU A 41 -8.97 20.81 -3.70
N GLU A 42 -8.28 21.46 -4.63
CA GLU A 42 -8.90 21.96 -5.86
C GLU A 42 -9.45 20.83 -6.73
N ALA A 43 -8.71 19.74 -6.88
CA ALA A 43 -9.16 18.55 -7.59
C ALA A 43 -10.45 17.96 -6.95
N LEU A 44 -10.50 17.88 -5.61
CA LEU A 44 -11.70 17.44 -4.88
C LEU A 44 -12.86 18.43 -5.09
N ARG A 45 -12.63 19.73 -4.97
CA ARG A 45 -13.65 20.77 -5.18
C ARG A 45 -14.19 20.78 -6.61
N ALA A 46 -13.36 20.53 -7.60
CA ALA A 46 -13.79 20.37 -8.98
C ALA A 46 -14.74 19.17 -9.13
N ARG A 47 -14.46 18.06 -8.43
CA ARG A 47 -15.35 16.90 -8.39
C ARG A 47 -16.68 17.23 -7.67
N MET A 48 -16.61 17.88 -6.52
CA MET A 48 -17.79 18.35 -5.78
C MET A 48 -18.70 19.20 -6.66
N SER A 49 -18.13 20.17 -7.37
CA SER A 49 -18.85 21.04 -8.30
C SER A 49 -19.51 20.26 -9.44
N ALA A 50 -18.82 19.29 -10.03
CA ALA A 50 -19.33 18.45 -11.12
C ALA A 50 -20.52 17.59 -10.68
N GLU A 51 -20.53 17.14 -9.42
CA GLU A 51 -21.60 16.32 -8.83
C GLU A 51 -22.68 17.16 -8.12
N GLY A 52 -22.52 18.48 -8.11
CA GLY A 52 -23.48 19.43 -7.52
C GLY A 52 -23.60 19.30 -6.00
N VAL A 53 -22.51 18.99 -5.28
CA VAL A 53 -22.45 18.99 -3.82
C VAL A 53 -21.62 20.19 -3.35
N ASP A 54 -21.95 20.72 -2.17
CA ASP A 54 -21.32 21.88 -1.56
C ASP A 54 -20.43 21.52 -0.36
N GLY A 55 -20.51 20.27 0.13
CA GLY A 55 -19.67 19.73 1.17
C GLY A 55 -19.15 18.33 0.83
N TYR A 56 -17.95 17.99 1.38
CA TYR A 56 -17.38 16.64 1.38
C TYR A 56 -17.01 16.28 2.80
N PHE A 57 -17.67 15.28 3.37
CA PHE A 57 -17.39 14.77 4.71
C PHE A 57 -16.55 13.48 4.63
N GLY A 58 -15.30 13.59 5.05
CA GLY A 58 -14.33 12.51 5.06
C GLY A 58 -14.13 11.91 6.45
N VAL A 59 -14.02 10.59 6.49
CA VAL A 59 -13.83 9.82 7.73
C VAL A 59 -12.58 8.91 7.68
N ARG A 60 -11.95 8.79 6.52
CA ARG A 60 -10.75 7.98 6.32
C ARG A 60 -9.50 8.78 6.68
N TRP A 61 -8.62 8.19 7.49
CA TRP A 61 -7.38 8.82 7.94
C TRP A 61 -6.43 9.16 6.78
N GLU A 62 -6.38 8.31 5.76
CA GLU A 62 -5.54 8.53 4.58
C GLU A 62 -5.99 9.77 3.80
N HIS A 63 -7.29 9.98 3.71
CA HIS A 63 -7.85 11.15 3.01
C HIS A 63 -7.66 12.43 3.83
N MET A 64 -7.83 12.33 5.16
CA MET A 64 -7.54 13.44 6.05
C MET A 64 -6.06 13.86 5.95
N ARG A 65 -5.13 12.91 6.06
CA ARG A 65 -3.70 13.18 5.91
C ARG A 65 -3.39 13.80 4.55
N TYR A 66 -3.93 13.24 3.47
CA TYR A 66 -3.70 13.68 2.10
C TYR A 66 -4.19 15.09 1.81
N LEU A 67 -5.38 15.45 2.34
CA LEU A 67 -6.06 16.70 2.05
C LEU A 67 -5.77 17.81 3.06
N THR A 68 -5.56 17.46 4.34
CA THR A 68 -5.36 18.47 5.41
C THR A 68 -3.94 18.46 5.96
N GLY A 69 -3.19 17.36 5.81
CA GLY A 69 -1.85 17.17 6.35
C GLY A 69 -1.82 16.65 7.79
N LEU A 70 -2.96 16.46 8.44
CA LEU A 70 -2.99 15.96 9.80
C LEU A 70 -2.56 14.47 9.80
N PRO A 71 -1.47 14.11 10.49
CA PRO A 71 -0.81 12.81 10.33
C PRO A 71 -1.43 11.71 11.21
N PHE A 72 -2.74 11.69 11.40
CA PHE A 72 -3.41 10.58 12.05
C PHE A 72 -3.19 9.30 11.23
N ASP A 73 -3.20 8.18 11.91
CA ASP A 73 -3.18 6.87 11.33
C ASP A 73 -4.42 6.05 11.76
N GLU A 74 -4.49 4.82 11.30
CA GLU A 74 -5.61 3.93 11.57
C GLU A 74 -5.84 3.67 13.07
N GLU A 75 -4.78 3.48 13.85
CA GLU A 75 -4.89 3.23 15.31
C GLU A 75 -5.32 4.48 16.06
N GLU A 76 -4.76 5.64 15.68
CA GLU A 76 -5.13 6.92 16.28
C GLU A 76 -6.58 7.26 15.99
N VAL A 77 -7.05 7.12 14.76
CA VAL A 77 -8.45 7.37 14.39
C VAL A 77 -9.40 6.41 15.10
N ALA A 78 -9.04 5.14 15.24
CA ALA A 78 -9.85 4.16 15.97
C ALA A 78 -10.05 4.54 17.45
N GLY A 79 -9.03 5.18 18.07
CA GLY A 79 -9.07 5.65 19.46
C GLY A 79 -9.54 7.09 19.65
N ALA A 80 -9.69 7.86 18.59
CA ALA A 80 -9.90 9.30 18.64
C ALA A 80 -11.38 9.71 18.85
N GLY A 81 -12.33 8.78 18.80
CA GLY A 81 -13.77 9.07 18.87
C GLY A 81 -14.23 9.79 17.60
N ASP A 82 -14.71 11.04 17.75
CA ASP A 82 -15.12 11.86 16.60
C ASP A 82 -13.98 12.71 16.01
N SER A 83 -12.84 12.81 16.67
CA SER A 83 -11.65 13.44 16.12
C SER A 83 -11.11 12.62 14.94
N GLY A 84 -10.42 13.28 14.01
CA GLY A 84 -9.88 12.60 12.83
C GLY A 84 -10.86 12.48 11.66
N LYS A 85 -12.01 13.16 11.73
CA LYS A 85 -12.92 13.38 10.59
C LYS A 85 -12.74 14.82 10.08
N PHE A 86 -13.19 15.09 8.87
CA PHE A 86 -13.04 16.42 8.28
C PHE A 86 -14.18 16.75 7.31
N LEU A 87 -14.42 18.04 7.12
CA LEU A 87 -15.36 18.56 6.12
C LEU A 87 -14.63 19.54 5.20
N VAL A 88 -14.70 19.32 3.90
CA VAL A 88 -14.22 20.25 2.88
C VAL A 88 -15.41 20.94 2.24
N THR A 89 -15.34 22.26 2.15
CA THR A 89 -16.30 23.06 1.39
C THR A 89 -15.63 23.70 0.16
N GLY A 90 -16.38 24.48 -0.59
CA GLY A 90 -15.83 25.25 -1.71
C GLY A 90 -14.70 26.20 -1.31
N THR A 91 -14.62 26.62 -0.05
CA THR A 91 -13.71 27.67 0.42
C THR A 91 -12.80 27.27 1.57
N GLU A 92 -13.19 26.32 2.41
CA GLU A 92 -12.43 25.95 3.60
C GLU A 92 -12.28 24.43 3.77
N SER A 93 -11.35 24.01 4.61
CA SER A 93 -11.29 22.69 5.21
C SER A 93 -11.48 22.80 6.72
N ILE A 94 -12.29 21.93 7.29
CA ILE A 94 -12.64 21.90 8.70
C ILE A 94 -12.23 20.54 9.24
N VAL A 95 -11.37 20.54 10.27
CA VAL A 95 -10.96 19.29 10.93
C VAL A 95 -11.74 19.15 12.24
N LEU A 96 -12.35 18.00 12.44
CA LEU A 96 -13.00 17.65 13.69
C LEU A 96 -11.92 17.18 14.66
N ALA A 97 -11.68 17.95 15.70
CA ALA A 97 -10.63 17.67 16.67
C ALA A 97 -11.00 18.24 18.05
N ASP A 98 -10.87 17.43 19.06
CA ASP A 98 -11.01 17.88 20.46
C ASP A 98 -9.68 18.38 21.03
N SER A 99 -9.70 18.76 22.33
CA SER A 99 -8.54 19.36 23.01
C SER A 99 -7.27 18.50 22.99
N ARG A 100 -7.37 17.20 22.81
CA ARG A 100 -6.22 16.28 22.73
C ARG A 100 -5.40 16.53 21.47
N TYR A 101 -6.03 16.99 20.39
CA TYR A 101 -5.44 17.11 19.05
C TYR A 101 -5.27 18.56 18.57
N THR A 102 -5.80 19.57 19.27
CA THR A 102 -5.74 20.98 18.87
C THR A 102 -4.32 21.46 18.55
N ILE A 103 -3.32 21.07 19.36
CA ILE A 103 -1.91 21.44 19.14
C ILE A 103 -1.38 20.79 17.84
N ALA A 104 -1.72 19.54 17.59
CA ALA A 104 -1.31 18.83 16.37
C ALA A 104 -1.95 19.48 15.13
N VAL A 105 -3.24 19.82 15.16
CA VAL A 105 -3.91 20.51 14.05
C VAL A 105 -3.25 21.85 13.76
N HIS A 106 -2.98 22.69 14.76
CA HIS A 106 -2.31 23.97 14.56
C HIS A 106 -0.91 23.84 13.96
N ARG A 107 -0.18 22.76 14.29
CA ARG A 107 1.16 22.49 13.76
C ARG A 107 1.13 21.93 12.34
N ASP A 108 0.27 20.93 12.07
CA ASP A 108 0.34 20.07 10.88
C ASP A 108 -0.70 20.45 9.81
N ALA A 109 -1.82 21.06 10.22
CA ALA A 109 -2.91 21.49 9.35
C ALA A 109 -3.37 22.95 9.67
N PRO A 110 -2.44 23.93 9.74
CA PRO A 110 -2.74 25.31 10.19
C PRO A 110 -3.76 26.04 9.30
N GLU A 111 -3.95 25.60 8.08
CA GLU A 111 -4.93 26.17 7.15
C GLU A 111 -6.36 25.67 7.40
N SER A 112 -6.52 24.64 8.25
CA SER A 112 -7.83 24.05 8.57
C SER A 112 -8.46 24.72 9.79
N ARG A 113 -9.75 25.00 9.72
CA ARG A 113 -10.53 25.39 10.88
C ARG A 113 -10.80 24.18 11.78
N ILE A 114 -10.66 24.35 13.09
CA ILE A 114 -10.98 23.30 14.04
C ILE A 114 -12.47 23.40 14.41
N PHE A 115 -13.16 22.25 14.38
CA PHE A 115 -14.48 22.09 14.96
C PHE A 115 -14.39 21.08 16.10
N ASP A 116 -14.56 21.54 17.33
CA ASP A 116 -14.55 20.69 18.52
C ASP A 116 -15.90 19.95 18.65
N CYS A 117 -15.87 18.64 18.57
CA CYS A 117 -17.06 17.81 18.70
C CYS A 117 -16.82 16.55 19.57
N TYR A 118 -16.05 16.67 20.64
CA TYR A 118 -15.70 15.57 21.53
C TYR A 118 -16.88 14.61 21.81
N ASN A 119 -16.86 13.41 21.16
CA ASN A 119 -17.89 12.35 21.25
C ASN A 119 -19.35 12.86 21.07
N ALA A 120 -19.53 13.93 20.32
CA ALA A 120 -20.82 14.61 20.16
C ALA A 120 -21.11 14.94 18.66
N LEU A 121 -20.52 14.20 17.73
CA LEU A 121 -20.67 14.49 16.31
C LEU A 121 -22.15 14.58 15.88
N VAL A 122 -22.98 13.61 16.28
CA VAL A 122 -24.39 13.59 15.90
C VAL A 122 -25.13 14.80 16.46
N ASP A 123 -24.89 15.16 17.73
CA ASP A 123 -25.58 16.27 18.39
C ASP A 123 -25.14 17.63 17.82
N ARG A 124 -23.87 17.75 17.41
CA ARG A 124 -23.31 18.98 16.87
C ARG A 124 -23.26 19.01 15.33
N TRP A 125 -23.76 17.96 14.69
CA TRP A 125 -23.80 17.87 13.25
C TRP A 125 -24.54 19.05 12.56
N PRO A 126 -25.75 19.46 13.06
CA PRO A 126 -26.44 20.63 12.50
C PRO A 126 -25.60 21.91 12.60
N GLU A 127 -24.94 22.16 13.73
CA GLU A 127 -24.08 23.32 13.94
C GLU A 127 -22.89 23.35 12.98
N LEU A 128 -22.24 22.18 12.75
CA LEU A 128 -21.16 22.06 11.79
C LEU A 128 -21.60 22.43 10.37
N LEU A 129 -22.74 21.89 9.93
CA LEU A 129 -23.27 22.10 8.57
C LEU A 129 -23.76 23.54 8.35
N GLU A 130 -24.48 24.10 9.33
CA GLU A 130 -24.93 25.50 9.29
C GLU A 130 -23.71 26.46 9.27
N GLY A 131 -22.73 26.23 10.16
CA GLY A 131 -21.50 27.03 10.21
C GLY A 131 -20.61 26.89 8.98
N ALA A 132 -20.74 25.81 8.21
CA ALA A 132 -20.07 25.61 6.93
C ALA A 132 -20.91 26.11 5.74
N GLY A 133 -22.21 26.37 5.92
CA GLY A 133 -23.12 26.83 4.88
C GLY A 133 -23.41 25.81 3.81
N VAL A 134 -23.47 24.51 4.18
CA VAL A 134 -23.64 23.38 3.24
C VAL A 134 -25.02 22.76 3.39
N THR A 135 -25.60 22.32 2.27
CA THR A 135 -26.93 21.73 2.18
C THR A 135 -26.96 20.38 1.47
N ARG A 136 -25.89 20.05 0.74
CA ARG A 136 -25.73 18.79 0.03
C ARG A 136 -24.32 18.26 0.19
N VAL A 137 -24.14 17.21 1.01
CA VAL A 137 -22.84 16.75 1.48
C VAL A 137 -22.51 15.36 0.94
N ALA A 138 -21.42 15.25 0.17
CA ALA A 138 -20.83 13.97 -0.19
C ALA A 138 -20.20 13.32 1.05
N VAL A 139 -20.49 12.04 1.31
CA VAL A 139 -20.03 11.30 2.48
C VAL A 139 -19.37 10.00 2.04
N GLU A 140 -18.22 9.67 2.60
CA GLU A 140 -17.49 8.41 2.37
C GLU A 140 -18.27 7.19 2.89
N ALA A 141 -19.28 6.77 2.12
CA ALA A 141 -20.30 5.80 2.54
C ALA A 141 -19.71 4.40 2.87
N MET A 142 -18.61 4.02 2.26
CA MET A 142 -17.94 2.74 2.53
C MET A 142 -17.21 2.70 3.88
N SER A 143 -16.97 3.84 4.50
CA SER A 143 -16.17 3.95 5.72
C SER A 143 -16.95 4.50 6.93
N ILE A 144 -18.20 4.90 6.73
CA ILE A 144 -19.08 5.34 7.82
C ILE A 144 -20.01 4.20 8.27
N PRO A 145 -20.12 3.89 9.58
CA PRO A 145 -21.08 2.91 10.06
C PRO A 145 -22.51 3.29 9.71
N HIS A 146 -23.32 2.32 9.27
CA HIS A 146 -24.71 2.56 8.84
C HIS A 146 -25.55 3.32 9.89
N LEU A 147 -25.45 2.92 11.17
CA LEU A 147 -26.16 3.61 12.25
C LEU A 147 -25.69 5.07 12.41
N THR A 148 -24.41 5.36 12.19
CA THR A 148 -23.92 6.74 12.21
C THR A 148 -24.51 7.55 11.07
N TRP A 149 -24.56 6.99 9.87
CA TRP A 149 -25.23 7.60 8.72
C TRP A 149 -26.69 7.97 9.03
N GLU A 150 -27.49 7.02 9.52
CA GLU A 150 -28.90 7.25 9.87
C GLU A 150 -29.07 8.37 10.91
N ARG A 151 -28.20 8.39 11.95
CA ARG A 151 -28.22 9.42 12.98
C ARG A 151 -27.86 10.81 12.45
N LEU A 152 -26.86 10.90 11.59
CA LEU A 152 -26.47 12.17 10.94
C LEU A 152 -27.59 12.69 10.04
N GLN A 153 -28.22 11.81 9.25
CA GLN A 153 -29.36 12.19 8.41
C GLN A 153 -30.56 12.64 9.24
N ALA A 154 -30.84 11.97 10.37
CA ALA A 154 -31.91 12.36 11.27
C ALA A 154 -31.62 13.67 12.04
N ALA A 155 -30.36 13.94 12.36
CA ALA A 155 -29.93 15.17 13.06
C ALA A 155 -30.04 16.41 12.16
N ALA A 156 -29.86 16.28 10.83
CA ALA A 156 -29.97 17.36 9.87
C ALA A 156 -30.86 16.97 8.69
N PRO A 157 -32.20 16.87 8.88
CA PRO A 157 -33.11 16.33 7.87
C PRO A 157 -33.22 17.22 6.61
N ASP A 158 -32.89 18.49 6.69
CA ASP A 158 -32.93 19.45 5.58
C ASP A 158 -31.62 19.42 4.74
N VAL A 159 -30.61 18.64 5.15
CA VAL A 159 -29.37 18.45 4.42
C VAL A 159 -29.36 17.08 3.74
N GLU A 160 -29.08 17.06 2.44
CA GLU A 160 -28.96 15.81 1.69
C GLU A 160 -27.57 15.20 1.89
N LEU A 161 -27.50 13.98 2.42
CA LEU A 161 -26.26 13.19 2.44
C LEU A 161 -26.17 12.33 1.17
N VAL A 162 -25.14 12.56 0.37
CA VAL A 162 -24.90 11.85 -0.88
C VAL A 162 -23.82 10.78 -0.66
N PRO A 163 -24.15 9.49 -0.77
CA PRO A 163 -23.14 8.43 -0.62
C PRO A 163 -22.18 8.45 -1.80
N ILE A 164 -20.86 8.49 -1.48
CA ILE A 164 -19.83 8.47 -2.52
C ILE A 164 -18.76 7.42 -2.21
N GLU A 165 -18.06 7.02 -3.28
CA GLU A 165 -16.91 6.12 -3.24
C GLU A 165 -15.87 6.55 -4.29
N GLY A 166 -14.59 6.40 -4.00
CA GLY A 166 -13.51 6.49 -4.97
C GLY A 166 -13.09 7.90 -5.40
N TRP A 167 -13.61 8.98 -4.78
CA TRP A 167 -13.28 10.34 -5.23
C TRP A 167 -11.84 10.75 -4.90
N VAL A 168 -11.42 10.59 -3.66
CA VAL A 168 -10.06 10.93 -3.23
C VAL A 168 -9.09 9.83 -3.64
N GLU A 169 -9.52 8.58 -3.66
CA GLU A 169 -8.74 7.45 -4.18
C GLU A 169 -8.33 7.67 -5.64
N ALA A 170 -9.22 8.23 -6.46
CA ALA A 170 -8.93 8.57 -7.86
C ALA A 170 -7.85 9.66 -7.99
N ILE A 171 -7.76 10.57 -7.05
CA ILE A 171 -6.68 11.58 -7.01
C ILE A 171 -5.37 10.92 -6.55
N ARG A 172 -5.41 10.13 -5.47
CA ARG A 172 -4.26 9.49 -4.84
C ARG A 172 -3.57 8.43 -5.70
N GLN A 173 -4.26 7.82 -6.67
CA GLN A 173 -3.65 6.82 -7.54
C GLN A 173 -2.53 7.39 -8.44
N VAL A 174 -2.55 8.71 -8.72
CA VAL A 174 -1.46 9.42 -9.42
C VAL A 174 -0.56 10.04 -8.37
N LYS A 175 0.70 9.59 -8.33
CA LYS A 175 1.66 9.99 -7.28
C LYS A 175 2.48 11.20 -7.72
N ASP A 176 2.68 12.15 -6.82
CA ASP A 176 3.69 13.19 -7.01
C ASP A 176 5.11 12.68 -6.67
N ALA A 177 6.14 13.50 -6.97
CA ALA A 177 7.53 13.10 -6.76
C ALA A 177 7.86 12.81 -5.30
N ALA A 178 7.31 13.58 -4.35
CA ALA A 178 7.56 13.40 -2.93
C ALA A 178 6.84 12.16 -2.37
N GLU A 179 5.68 11.80 -2.93
CA GLU A 179 5.01 10.54 -2.63
C GLU A 179 5.84 9.34 -3.10
N LEU A 180 6.35 9.38 -4.33
CA LEU A 180 7.22 8.34 -4.89
C LEU A 180 8.50 8.16 -4.08
N GLU A 181 9.15 9.24 -3.65
CA GLU A 181 10.34 9.19 -2.81
C GLU A 181 10.07 8.51 -1.45
N ARG A 182 8.91 8.77 -0.83
CA ARG A 182 8.54 8.14 0.46
C ARG A 182 8.25 6.65 0.32
N VAL A 183 7.55 6.24 -0.76
CA VAL A 183 7.36 4.81 -1.05
C VAL A 183 8.71 4.13 -1.29
N ALA A 184 9.60 4.75 -2.07
CA ALA A 184 10.94 4.22 -2.31
C ALA A 184 11.77 4.11 -1.01
N ALA A 185 11.66 5.07 -0.10
CA ALA A 185 12.30 5.03 1.20
C ALA A 185 11.75 3.90 2.08
N ALA A 186 10.43 3.65 2.05
CA ALA A 186 9.81 2.53 2.75
C ALA A 186 10.29 1.18 2.18
N CYS A 187 10.39 1.05 0.85
CA CYS A 187 10.97 -0.14 0.20
C CYS A 187 12.42 -0.37 0.65
N ALA A 188 13.25 0.67 0.67
CA ALA A 188 14.64 0.55 1.10
C ALA A 188 14.78 0.10 2.57
N VAL A 189 13.89 0.54 3.45
CA VAL A 189 13.84 0.04 4.85
C VAL A 189 13.51 -1.45 4.88
N SER A 190 12.52 -1.90 4.11
CA SER A 190 12.13 -3.32 3.99
C SER A 190 13.27 -4.17 3.43
N ASP A 191 13.90 -3.74 2.34
CA ASP A 191 15.06 -4.43 1.73
C ASP A 191 16.21 -4.62 2.73
N ARG A 192 16.57 -3.56 3.45
CA ARG A 192 17.63 -3.58 4.48
C ARG A 192 17.28 -4.51 5.65
N ALA A 193 16.03 -4.48 6.08
CA ALA A 193 15.55 -5.30 7.19
C ALA A 193 15.66 -6.80 6.86
N LEU A 194 15.15 -7.23 5.69
CA LEU A 194 15.28 -8.62 5.27
C LEU A 194 16.73 -9.04 5.06
N ALA A 195 17.56 -8.23 4.40
CA ALA A 195 18.97 -8.52 4.24
C ALA A 195 19.69 -8.71 5.58
N SER A 196 19.36 -7.89 6.58
CA SER A 196 19.95 -8.02 7.91
C SER A 196 19.41 -9.21 8.71
N LEU A 197 18.25 -9.77 8.35
CA LEU A 197 17.64 -10.94 8.99
C LEU A 197 18.27 -12.26 8.53
N LEU A 198 18.78 -12.35 7.29
CA LEU A 198 19.25 -13.61 6.68
C LEU A 198 20.15 -14.45 7.60
N PRO A 199 21.14 -13.87 8.32
CA PRO A 199 22.00 -14.64 9.22
C PRO A 199 21.28 -15.25 10.44
N SER A 200 20.10 -14.76 10.79
CA SER A 200 19.30 -15.26 11.91
C SER A 200 18.47 -16.49 11.53
N ILE A 201 18.24 -16.71 10.23
CA ILE A 201 17.38 -17.79 9.72
C ILE A 201 18.16 -19.10 9.75
N ARG A 202 17.68 -20.06 10.54
CA ARG A 202 18.25 -21.42 10.67
C ARG A 202 17.17 -22.42 11.08
N PRO A 203 17.34 -23.71 10.80
CA PRO A 203 16.44 -24.75 11.31
C PRO A 203 16.25 -24.67 12.83
N GLY A 204 15.02 -24.83 13.28
CA GLY A 204 14.64 -24.78 14.69
C GLY A 204 14.18 -23.42 15.23
N VAL A 205 14.48 -22.31 14.56
CA VAL A 205 13.88 -20.99 14.86
C VAL A 205 12.42 -21.00 14.40
N THR A 206 11.52 -20.41 15.16
CA THR A 206 10.08 -20.40 14.83
C THR A 206 9.72 -19.27 13.87
N GLU A 207 8.60 -19.43 13.16
CA GLU A 207 8.01 -18.40 12.31
C GLU A 207 7.81 -17.08 13.10
N ARG A 208 7.28 -17.19 14.33
CA ARG A 208 7.02 -16.06 15.22
C ARG A 208 8.31 -15.33 15.62
N GLU A 209 9.37 -16.06 15.98
CA GLU A 209 10.66 -15.44 16.32
C GLU A 209 11.23 -14.67 15.15
N LEU A 210 11.17 -15.22 13.94
CA LEU A 210 11.64 -14.54 12.73
C LEU A 210 10.79 -13.32 12.37
N ALA A 211 9.46 -13.41 12.50
CA ALA A 211 8.55 -12.30 12.26
C ALA A 211 8.83 -11.14 13.23
N LEU A 212 9.01 -11.42 14.52
CA LEU A 212 9.33 -10.41 15.54
C LEU A 212 10.71 -9.79 15.33
N ASP A 213 11.72 -10.58 14.92
CA ASP A 213 13.05 -10.05 14.60
C ASP A 213 12.99 -9.14 13.35
N LEU A 214 12.22 -9.53 12.32
CA LEU A 214 12.00 -8.69 11.13
C LEU A 214 11.26 -7.39 11.47
N GLU A 215 10.20 -7.45 12.27
CA GLU A 215 9.50 -6.27 12.76
C GLU A 215 10.44 -5.31 13.51
N TRP A 216 11.25 -5.84 14.43
CA TRP A 216 12.24 -5.06 15.15
C TRP A 216 13.21 -4.35 14.21
N ARG A 217 13.72 -5.05 13.19
CA ARG A 217 14.65 -4.49 12.19
C ARG A 217 13.99 -3.40 11.34
N ILE A 218 12.75 -3.57 10.95
CA ILE A 218 11.97 -2.56 10.20
C ILE A 218 11.84 -1.28 11.05
N ARG A 219 11.36 -1.41 12.30
CA ARG A 219 11.14 -0.26 13.20
C ARG A 219 12.43 0.46 13.54
N THR A 220 13.49 -0.28 13.87
CA THR A 220 14.80 0.32 14.18
C THR A 220 15.57 0.76 12.93
N GLY A 221 15.19 0.27 11.76
CA GLY A 221 15.76 0.59 10.46
C GLY A 221 15.27 1.90 9.83
N GLY A 222 14.35 2.64 10.50
CA GLY A 222 13.92 3.96 10.06
C GLY A 222 12.43 4.08 9.69
N ALA A 223 11.66 2.98 9.79
CA ALA A 223 10.21 3.04 9.67
C ALA A 223 9.57 3.63 10.93
N GLU A 224 8.47 4.35 10.77
CA GLU A 224 7.64 4.78 11.89
C GLU A 224 6.80 3.62 12.44
N ARG A 225 6.40 2.69 11.57
CA ARG A 225 5.68 1.44 11.89
C ARG A 225 5.78 0.43 10.76
N LEU A 226 5.20 -0.75 10.96
CA LEU A 226 4.93 -1.69 9.87
C LEU A 226 3.84 -1.14 8.95
N ALA A 227 3.86 -1.52 7.66
CA ALA A 227 2.75 -1.27 6.75
C ALA A 227 1.53 -2.14 7.10
N PHE A 228 1.79 -3.39 7.54
CA PHE A 228 0.82 -4.40 7.98
C PHE A 228 1.56 -5.46 8.82
N PRO A 229 0.83 -6.36 9.53
CA PRO A 229 1.47 -7.44 10.29
C PRO A 229 2.33 -8.35 9.41
N VAL A 230 3.55 -8.66 9.86
CA VAL A 230 4.48 -9.53 9.13
C VAL A 230 3.92 -10.94 9.01
N ALA A 231 3.82 -11.48 7.78
CA ALA A 231 3.70 -12.91 7.56
C ALA A 231 5.09 -13.53 7.42
N CYS A 232 5.34 -14.60 8.16
CA CYS A 232 6.51 -15.46 8.06
C CYS A 232 6.03 -16.90 8.14
N LEU A 233 5.99 -17.60 7.01
CA LEU A 233 5.28 -18.87 6.85
C LEU A 233 6.21 -19.92 6.28
N ALA A 234 6.36 -21.06 6.99
CA ALA A 234 7.29 -22.12 6.64
C ALA A 234 6.60 -23.37 6.07
N GLY A 235 7.13 -23.92 4.99
CA GLY A 235 6.66 -25.18 4.39
C GLY A 235 5.18 -25.14 4.02
N PRO A 236 4.33 -26.05 4.57
CA PRO A 236 2.90 -26.09 4.23
C PRO A 236 2.12 -24.80 4.53
N GLU A 237 2.54 -24.03 5.55
CA GLU A 237 1.86 -22.76 5.90
C GLU A 237 2.10 -21.67 4.85
N ALA A 238 3.17 -21.76 4.08
CA ALA A 238 3.40 -20.85 2.96
C ALA A 238 2.32 -20.94 1.87
N ALA A 239 1.50 -22.01 1.90
CA ALA A 239 0.31 -22.13 1.05
C ALA A 239 -0.88 -21.27 1.50
N LEU A 240 -0.79 -20.56 2.63
CA LEU A 240 -1.82 -19.65 3.13
C LEU A 240 -1.49 -18.22 2.67
N PRO A 241 -2.21 -17.65 1.69
CA PRO A 241 -1.91 -16.29 1.19
C PRO A 241 -1.93 -15.20 2.28
N HIS A 242 -2.79 -15.37 3.30
CA HIS A 242 -2.94 -14.49 4.47
C HIS A 242 -2.73 -15.27 5.79
N GLY A 243 -1.64 -16.04 5.86
CA GLY A 243 -1.26 -16.76 7.07
C GLY A 243 -0.64 -15.85 8.13
N SER A 244 -0.71 -16.28 9.40
CA SER A 244 -0.04 -15.60 10.51
C SER A 244 1.07 -16.48 11.09
N PRO A 245 2.23 -15.89 11.49
CA PRO A 245 3.33 -16.63 12.06
C PRO A 245 2.95 -17.36 13.36
N GLY A 246 3.28 -18.65 13.41
CA GLY A 246 3.05 -19.52 14.58
C GLY A 246 4.34 -19.90 15.31
N ASP A 247 4.19 -20.83 16.29
CA ASP A 247 5.32 -21.39 17.03
C ASP A 247 5.95 -22.61 16.31
N ARG A 248 5.65 -22.76 15.00
CA ARG A 248 6.21 -23.83 14.16
C ARG A 248 7.68 -23.55 13.90
N PRO A 249 8.57 -24.50 14.21
CA PRO A 249 9.99 -24.37 13.91
C PRO A 249 10.24 -24.58 12.41
N VAL A 250 11.04 -23.72 11.84
CA VAL A 250 11.49 -23.82 10.45
C VAL A 250 12.33 -25.11 10.27
N GLN A 251 12.09 -25.84 9.19
CA GLN A 251 12.76 -27.09 8.88
C GLN A 251 13.74 -26.93 7.72
N SER A 252 14.81 -27.71 7.72
CA SER A 252 15.70 -27.82 6.54
C SER A 252 14.93 -28.44 5.36
N GLY A 253 15.12 -27.90 4.16
CA GLY A 253 14.40 -28.31 2.94
C GLY A 253 13.05 -27.62 2.73
N ALA A 254 12.60 -26.78 3.68
CA ALA A 254 11.34 -26.06 3.56
C ALA A 254 11.52 -24.70 2.82
N VAL A 255 10.47 -24.26 2.14
CA VAL A 255 10.32 -22.85 1.76
C VAL A 255 10.04 -22.01 3.01
N LEU A 256 10.41 -20.75 2.98
CA LEU A 256 10.11 -19.76 4.00
C LEU A 256 9.65 -18.48 3.30
N LEU A 257 8.36 -18.24 3.33
CA LEU A 257 7.73 -17.08 2.73
C LEU A 257 7.66 -15.95 3.75
N PHE A 258 8.19 -14.79 3.41
CA PHE A 258 7.99 -13.53 4.11
C PHE A 258 7.12 -12.61 3.26
N ASP A 259 6.11 -12.01 3.88
CA ASP A 259 5.32 -10.92 3.34
C ASP A 259 5.23 -9.82 4.39
N PHE A 260 5.73 -8.64 4.05
CA PHE A 260 5.97 -7.56 4.99
C PHE A 260 6.19 -6.22 4.31
N GLY A 261 5.95 -5.15 5.06
CA GLY A 261 6.19 -3.79 4.60
C GLY A 261 6.54 -2.82 5.73
N ALA A 262 7.21 -1.74 5.37
CA ALA A 262 7.53 -0.60 6.23
C ALA A 262 6.61 0.57 5.94
N GLN A 263 6.39 1.45 6.93
CA GLN A 263 5.74 2.74 6.73
C GLN A 263 6.74 3.87 7.03
N VAL A 264 6.89 4.80 6.08
CA VAL A 264 7.76 5.99 6.19
C VAL A 264 6.96 7.23 5.83
N GLU A 265 6.84 8.14 6.78
CA GLU A 265 6.04 9.37 6.62
C GLU A 265 4.64 9.09 6.04
N GLY A 266 3.96 8.04 6.56
CA GLY A 266 2.65 7.57 6.17
C GLY A 266 2.60 6.69 4.93
N TYR A 267 3.62 6.70 4.07
CA TYR A 267 3.67 5.90 2.85
C TYR A 267 4.24 4.52 3.10
N ARG A 268 3.64 3.53 2.47
CA ARG A 268 3.87 2.11 2.74
C ARG A 268 4.67 1.45 1.64
N SER A 269 5.45 0.45 2.01
CA SER A 269 6.01 -0.55 1.10
C SER A 269 5.30 -1.89 1.29
N ASP A 270 5.46 -2.76 0.31
CA ASP A 270 4.98 -4.13 0.29
C ASP A 270 5.99 -5.00 -0.44
N MET A 271 6.33 -6.16 0.12
CA MET A 271 7.26 -7.09 -0.50
C MET A 271 7.05 -8.51 0.00
N THR A 272 6.83 -9.44 -0.91
CA THR A 272 6.93 -10.87 -0.62
C THR A 272 8.21 -11.45 -1.18
N ARG A 273 8.90 -12.25 -0.36
CA ARG A 273 10.02 -13.10 -0.77
C ARG A 273 9.84 -14.52 -0.24
N THR A 274 10.05 -15.49 -1.11
CA THR A 274 10.14 -16.90 -0.73
C THR A 274 11.59 -17.33 -0.74
N LEU A 275 12.12 -17.72 0.41
CA LEU A 275 13.48 -18.20 0.62
C LEU A 275 13.48 -19.72 0.77
N PHE A 276 14.67 -20.35 0.69
CA PHE A 276 14.83 -21.77 0.89
C PHE A 276 15.76 -22.05 2.08
N VAL A 277 15.28 -22.86 3.02
CA VAL A 277 16.08 -23.24 4.21
C VAL A 277 16.86 -24.51 3.89
N GLY A 278 18.19 -24.39 3.71
CA GLY A 278 19.00 -25.47 3.15
C GLY A 278 18.76 -25.69 1.66
N GLU A 279 19.14 -26.85 1.14
CA GLU A 279 18.98 -27.14 -0.29
C GLU A 279 17.50 -27.32 -0.67
N PRO A 280 17.00 -26.57 -1.67
CA PRO A 280 15.64 -26.70 -2.15
C PRO A 280 15.42 -28.03 -2.87
N ASN A 281 14.20 -28.57 -2.80
CA ASN A 281 13.79 -29.70 -3.62
C ASN A 281 13.41 -29.21 -5.05
N GLU A 282 13.46 -30.13 -6.02
CA GLU A 282 13.25 -29.80 -7.44
C GLU A 282 11.82 -29.29 -7.71
N ARG A 283 10.80 -29.84 -7.03
CA ARG A 283 9.41 -29.37 -7.18
C ARG A 283 9.24 -27.91 -6.77
N ASP A 284 9.76 -27.53 -5.61
CA ASP A 284 9.62 -26.16 -5.11
C ASP A 284 10.41 -25.17 -5.97
N LEU A 285 11.54 -25.63 -6.56
CA LEU A 285 12.29 -24.85 -7.57
C LEU A 285 11.49 -24.65 -8.86
N GLU A 286 10.79 -25.69 -9.35
CA GLU A 286 9.92 -25.57 -10.53
C GLU A 286 8.80 -24.56 -10.29
N VAL A 287 8.13 -24.64 -9.13
CA VAL A 287 7.08 -23.70 -8.72
C VAL A 287 7.63 -22.27 -8.65
N TYR A 288 8.80 -22.10 -8.01
CA TYR A 288 9.45 -20.78 -7.88
C TYR A 288 9.75 -20.17 -9.25
N ARG A 289 10.35 -20.95 -10.15
CA ARG A 289 10.71 -20.47 -11.50
C ARG A 289 9.48 -20.07 -12.32
N LEU A 290 8.38 -20.78 -12.15
CA LEU A 290 7.13 -20.47 -12.85
C LEU A 290 6.49 -19.18 -12.33
N VAL A 291 6.49 -18.96 -11.01
CA VAL A 291 6.04 -17.71 -10.39
C VAL A 291 6.91 -16.54 -10.84
N ALA A 292 8.24 -16.70 -10.83
CA ALA A 292 9.16 -15.68 -11.34
C ALA A 292 8.92 -15.36 -12.83
N ALA A 293 8.70 -16.37 -13.66
CA ALA A 293 8.40 -16.19 -15.07
C ALA A 293 7.07 -15.44 -15.31
N ALA A 294 6.05 -15.69 -14.46
CA ALA A 294 4.79 -14.97 -14.53
C ALA A 294 4.97 -13.48 -14.20
N GLN A 295 5.77 -13.14 -13.19
CA GLN A 295 6.11 -11.77 -12.83
C GLN A 295 6.94 -11.08 -13.94
N ASP A 296 7.94 -11.77 -14.49
CA ASP A 296 8.79 -11.25 -15.56
C ASP A 296 7.99 -10.94 -16.83
N ALA A 297 7.00 -11.77 -17.18
CA ALA A 297 6.12 -11.51 -18.32
C ALA A 297 5.33 -10.20 -18.17
N VAL A 298 4.84 -9.93 -16.94
CA VAL A 298 4.14 -8.67 -16.63
C VAL A 298 5.09 -7.48 -16.72
N PHE A 299 6.29 -7.57 -16.17
CA PHE A 299 7.29 -6.50 -16.24
C PHE A 299 7.70 -6.20 -17.68
N ALA A 300 7.92 -7.23 -18.49
CA ALA A 300 8.23 -7.07 -19.92
C ALA A 300 7.10 -6.34 -20.66
N ALA A 301 5.84 -6.70 -20.42
CA ALA A 301 4.69 -6.05 -21.03
C ALA A 301 4.54 -4.57 -20.58
N LEU A 302 4.79 -4.28 -19.32
CA LEU A 302 4.74 -2.91 -18.78
C LEU A 302 5.89 -2.04 -19.34
N VAL A 303 7.11 -2.59 -19.43
CA VAL A 303 8.26 -1.91 -20.06
C VAL A 303 7.96 -1.60 -21.51
N ASP A 304 7.42 -2.56 -22.27
CA ASP A 304 7.02 -2.33 -23.68
C ASP A 304 5.94 -1.23 -23.76
N ALA A 305 4.95 -1.25 -22.88
CA ALA A 305 3.85 -0.28 -22.89
C ALA A 305 4.29 1.17 -22.68
N VAL A 306 5.33 1.42 -21.86
CA VAL A 306 5.88 2.76 -21.61
C VAL A 306 7.02 3.12 -22.58
N GLY A 307 7.49 2.17 -23.37
CA GLY A 307 8.59 2.37 -24.31
C GLY A 307 8.32 3.45 -25.36
N PRO A 308 9.37 4.04 -25.94
CA PRO A 308 9.26 5.20 -26.85
C PRO A 308 8.33 4.99 -28.05
N ALA A 309 8.33 3.76 -28.62
CA ALA A 309 7.49 3.42 -29.77
C ALA A 309 5.99 3.50 -29.44
N LYS A 310 5.57 3.00 -28.29
CA LYS A 310 4.17 3.03 -27.82
C LYS A 310 3.73 4.46 -27.47
N ARG A 311 4.59 5.21 -26.77
CA ARG A 311 4.32 6.63 -26.46
C ARG A 311 4.10 7.49 -27.69
N GLN A 312 4.93 7.33 -28.72
CA GLN A 312 4.81 8.07 -29.98
C GLN A 312 3.51 7.73 -30.72
N ALA A 313 3.06 6.48 -30.63
CA ALA A 313 1.80 6.04 -31.22
C ALA A 313 0.54 6.48 -30.45
N GLY A 314 0.68 7.11 -29.27
CA GLY A 314 -0.46 7.45 -28.41
C GLY A 314 -1.24 6.23 -27.90
N THR A 315 -0.63 5.06 -27.85
CA THR A 315 -1.24 3.83 -27.37
C THR A 315 -1.54 3.97 -25.88
N PRO A 316 -2.79 3.69 -25.43
CA PRO A 316 -3.10 3.73 -24.01
C PRO A 316 -2.30 2.68 -23.22
N LEU A 317 -2.02 2.97 -21.96
CA LEU A 317 -1.44 1.99 -21.03
C LEU A 317 -2.38 0.79 -20.88
N PRO A 318 -1.85 -0.40 -20.54
CA PRO A 318 -2.69 -1.56 -20.25
C PRO A 318 -3.58 -1.29 -19.02
N ASP A 319 -4.65 -2.05 -18.87
CA ASP A 319 -5.46 -2.10 -17.67
C ASP A 319 -4.98 -3.19 -16.70
N GLY A 320 -5.38 -3.07 -15.43
CA GLY A 320 -5.02 -4.05 -14.40
C GLY A 320 -5.47 -5.48 -14.72
N PRO A 321 -6.74 -5.72 -15.16
CA PRO A 321 -7.20 -7.04 -15.60
C PRO A 321 -6.37 -7.66 -16.74
N ALA A 322 -5.82 -6.87 -17.65
CA ALA A 322 -4.96 -7.38 -18.72
C ALA A 322 -3.64 -7.91 -18.15
N MET A 323 -3.04 -7.23 -17.17
CA MET A 323 -1.82 -7.68 -16.52
C MET A 323 -2.06 -8.95 -15.69
N ASP A 324 -3.18 -9.04 -14.97
CA ASP A 324 -3.57 -10.24 -14.22
C ASP A 324 -3.77 -11.44 -15.17
N ARG A 325 -4.46 -11.26 -16.29
CA ARG A 325 -4.61 -12.32 -17.31
C ARG A 325 -3.27 -12.81 -17.85
N LEU A 326 -2.32 -11.89 -18.08
CA LEU A 326 -0.99 -12.24 -18.58
C LEU A 326 -0.23 -13.13 -17.61
N ALA A 327 -0.16 -12.76 -16.34
CA ALA A 327 0.51 -13.58 -15.30
C ALA A 327 -0.14 -14.96 -15.16
N ARG A 328 -1.47 -15.01 -15.13
CA ARG A 328 -2.23 -16.27 -15.05
C ARG A 328 -1.95 -17.18 -16.24
N ALA A 329 -1.94 -16.64 -17.46
CA ALA A 329 -1.69 -17.40 -18.65
C ALA A 329 -0.31 -18.10 -18.64
N VAL A 330 0.71 -17.48 -18.04
CA VAL A 330 2.03 -18.10 -17.86
C VAL A 330 1.92 -19.33 -16.94
N ILE A 331 1.24 -19.20 -15.79
CA ILE A 331 1.05 -20.32 -14.84
C ILE A 331 0.19 -21.41 -15.48
N GLU A 332 -0.92 -21.05 -16.11
CA GLU A 332 -1.85 -21.97 -16.78
C GLU A 332 -1.20 -22.75 -17.92
N SER A 333 -0.21 -22.16 -18.62
CA SER A 333 0.48 -22.83 -19.72
C SER A 333 1.30 -24.04 -19.32
N ASP A 334 1.70 -24.13 -18.04
CA ASP A 334 2.38 -25.31 -17.49
C ASP A 334 1.41 -26.49 -17.28
N GLY A 335 0.16 -26.21 -16.91
CA GLY A 335 -0.91 -27.20 -16.76
C GLY A 335 -0.82 -28.11 -15.55
N ARG A 336 0.22 -27.98 -14.71
CA ARG A 336 0.45 -28.82 -13.52
C ARG A 336 0.01 -28.15 -12.22
N TRP A 337 0.08 -26.82 -12.16
CA TRP A 337 -0.06 -26.06 -10.93
C TRP A 337 -1.32 -25.20 -10.91
N PRO A 338 -1.96 -25.01 -9.73
CA PRO A 338 -3.12 -24.14 -9.63
C PRO A 338 -2.72 -22.68 -9.80
N VAL A 339 -3.61 -21.89 -10.37
CA VAL A 339 -3.47 -20.44 -10.46
C VAL A 339 -3.96 -19.80 -9.16
N TYR A 340 -3.28 -18.76 -8.69
CA TYR A 340 -3.63 -18.01 -7.47
C TYR A 340 -5.09 -17.49 -7.50
N GLY A 341 -5.69 -17.39 -6.31
CA GLY A 341 -7.09 -16.96 -6.13
C GLY A 341 -7.30 -15.46 -6.00
N HIS A 342 -6.26 -14.69 -5.62
CA HIS A 342 -6.28 -13.24 -5.42
C HIS A 342 -6.05 -12.46 -6.72
N GLY A 343 -5.96 -11.12 -6.66
CA GLY A 343 -5.52 -10.27 -7.78
C GLY A 343 -4.01 -10.39 -8.01
N LEU A 344 -3.55 -9.99 -9.19
CA LEU A 344 -2.11 -9.90 -9.47
C LEU A 344 -1.41 -8.85 -8.60
N GLY A 345 -2.15 -7.85 -8.11
CA GLY A 345 -1.59 -6.77 -7.31
C GLY A 345 -2.56 -5.61 -7.10
N HIS A 346 -2.08 -4.61 -6.42
CA HIS A 346 -2.85 -3.44 -5.99
C HIS A 346 -1.97 -2.19 -5.95
N GLY A 347 -2.59 -1.01 -6.05
CA GLY A 347 -1.93 0.25 -5.76
C GLY A 347 -1.53 0.33 -4.30
N ILE A 348 -0.52 1.13 -4.01
CA ILE A 348 -0.03 1.38 -2.66
C ILE A 348 0.35 2.86 -2.50
N GLY A 349 0.28 3.35 -1.28
CA GLY A 349 0.64 4.71 -0.92
C GLY A 349 0.43 4.95 0.57
N LEU A 350 -0.52 5.78 0.93
CA LEU A 350 -0.95 5.96 2.34
C LEU A 350 -1.70 4.73 2.86
N ALA A 351 -2.41 4.00 2.01
CA ALA A 351 -2.98 2.69 2.35
C ALA A 351 -2.16 1.58 1.70
N THR A 352 -2.15 0.38 2.32
CA THR A 352 -1.53 -0.81 1.73
C THR A 352 -2.26 -1.20 0.45
N HIS A 353 -3.59 -1.25 0.49
CA HIS A 353 -4.43 -1.53 -0.67
C HIS A 353 -5.15 -0.27 -1.12
N GLU A 354 -4.80 0.25 -2.29
CA GLU A 354 -5.49 1.37 -2.92
C GLU A 354 -5.55 1.20 -4.46
N LEU A 355 -6.10 2.17 -5.17
CA LEU A 355 -6.08 2.17 -6.63
C LEU A 355 -4.67 2.46 -7.19
N PRO A 356 -4.34 1.84 -8.37
CA PRO A 356 -5.16 0.99 -9.20
C PRO A 356 -5.14 -0.48 -8.75
N GLY A 357 -6.24 -1.20 -8.96
CA GLY A 357 -6.26 -2.65 -8.76
C GLY A 357 -5.77 -3.42 -10.00
N LEU A 358 -5.03 -4.51 -9.77
CA LEU A 358 -4.55 -5.42 -10.83
C LEU A 358 -5.17 -6.82 -10.67
N GLY A 359 -6.48 -6.91 -10.74
CA GLY A 359 -7.21 -8.18 -10.60
C GLY A 359 -8.35 -8.31 -11.60
N ARG A 360 -8.94 -9.51 -11.69
CA ARG A 360 -10.02 -9.82 -12.64
C ARG A 360 -11.23 -8.89 -12.57
N ARG A 361 -11.49 -8.32 -11.37
CA ARG A 361 -12.65 -7.45 -11.10
C ARG A 361 -12.28 -5.98 -11.03
N SER A 362 -11.02 -5.64 -11.25
CA SER A 362 -10.57 -4.25 -11.29
C SER A 362 -11.12 -3.53 -12.51
N PRO A 363 -11.24 -2.20 -12.47
CA PRO A 363 -11.66 -1.41 -13.63
C PRO A 363 -10.78 -1.66 -14.86
N THR A 364 -11.39 -1.66 -16.05
CA THR A 364 -10.71 -1.82 -17.33
C THR A 364 -10.19 -0.49 -17.90
N ASN A 365 -10.02 0.51 -17.06
CA ASN A 365 -9.40 1.78 -17.46
C ASN A 365 -7.88 1.61 -17.58
N PRO A 366 -7.22 2.33 -18.49
CA PRO A 366 -5.77 2.37 -18.53
C PRO A 366 -5.17 2.70 -17.16
N LEU A 367 -4.07 2.02 -16.83
CA LEU A 367 -3.33 2.32 -15.60
C LEU A 367 -2.96 3.82 -15.57
N PRO A 368 -3.12 4.51 -14.43
CA PRO A 368 -2.71 5.90 -14.30
C PRO A 368 -1.18 6.03 -14.36
N SER A 369 -0.68 7.27 -14.52
CA SER A 369 0.76 7.53 -14.57
C SER A 369 1.07 8.97 -14.14
N PRO A 370 2.08 9.16 -13.24
CA PRO A 370 2.85 8.11 -12.55
C PRO A 370 2.03 7.41 -11.46
N THR A 371 2.21 6.10 -11.31
CA THR A 371 1.53 5.32 -10.28
C THR A 371 2.45 4.25 -9.68
N VAL A 372 2.13 3.77 -8.47
CA VAL A 372 2.82 2.66 -7.81
C VAL A 372 1.84 1.53 -7.56
N PHE A 373 2.26 0.30 -7.83
CA PHE A 373 1.47 -0.90 -7.55
C PHE A 373 2.35 -2.12 -7.34
N SER A 374 1.81 -3.15 -6.67
CA SER A 374 2.44 -4.46 -6.52
C SER A 374 2.23 -5.34 -7.76
N VAL A 375 3.17 -6.27 -7.97
CA VAL A 375 3.06 -7.38 -8.93
C VAL A 375 3.47 -8.64 -8.19
N GLU A 376 2.50 -9.47 -7.80
CA GLU A 376 2.63 -10.53 -6.80
C GLU A 376 2.01 -11.88 -7.21
N PRO A 377 2.37 -12.45 -8.35
CA PRO A 377 1.88 -13.79 -8.70
C PRO A 377 2.32 -14.82 -7.66
N GLY A 378 1.51 -15.86 -7.44
CA GLY A 378 1.81 -16.93 -6.52
C GLY A 378 1.25 -18.29 -6.95
N ILE A 379 1.78 -19.36 -6.38
CA ILE A 379 1.27 -20.72 -6.48
C ILE A 379 1.21 -21.29 -5.07
N TYR A 380 0.05 -21.80 -4.69
CA TYR A 380 -0.21 -22.30 -3.33
C TYR A 380 -0.73 -23.74 -3.42
N LEU A 381 0.01 -24.66 -2.82
CA LEU A 381 -0.28 -26.10 -2.78
C LEU A 381 -0.69 -26.46 -1.36
N GLU A 382 -1.98 -26.52 -1.11
CA GLU A 382 -2.55 -26.75 0.22
C GLU A 382 -1.92 -27.97 0.93
N GLY A 383 -1.42 -27.74 2.15
CA GLY A 383 -0.76 -28.77 2.95
C GLY A 383 0.64 -29.16 2.50
N GLU A 384 1.19 -28.50 1.48
CA GLU A 384 2.50 -28.83 0.90
C GLU A 384 3.49 -27.66 0.91
N THR A 385 3.23 -26.62 0.11
CA THR A 385 4.14 -25.48 -0.08
C THR A 385 3.43 -24.29 -0.72
N GLY A 386 4.01 -23.10 -0.60
CA GLY A 386 3.54 -21.92 -1.30
C GLY A 386 4.70 -21.02 -1.72
N VAL A 387 4.59 -20.41 -2.90
CA VAL A 387 5.55 -19.44 -3.42
C VAL A 387 4.80 -18.20 -3.88
N ARG A 388 5.23 -17.04 -3.40
CA ARG A 388 4.88 -15.71 -3.92
C ARG A 388 6.16 -14.90 -4.07
N ILE A 389 6.25 -14.14 -5.15
CA ILE A 389 7.30 -13.17 -5.39
C ILE A 389 6.60 -11.86 -5.72
N GLU A 390 6.86 -10.85 -4.92
CA GLU A 390 6.19 -9.56 -5.03
C GLU A 390 7.18 -8.43 -5.08
N ASP A 391 6.93 -7.50 -5.98
CA ASP A 391 7.66 -6.25 -6.08
C ASP A 391 6.74 -5.07 -6.28
N LEU A 392 7.09 -3.93 -5.69
CA LEU A 392 6.50 -2.64 -6.01
C LEU A 392 7.22 -2.01 -7.21
N VAL A 393 6.42 -1.50 -8.13
CA VAL A 393 6.93 -0.80 -9.31
C VAL A 393 6.28 0.57 -9.48
N VAL A 394 7.06 1.53 -9.98
CA VAL A 394 6.56 2.81 -10.51
C VAL A 394 6.37 2.65 -12.01
N LEU A 395 5.16 2.90 -12.50
CA LEU A 395 4.86 3.06 -13.91
C LEU A 395 4.80 4.54 -14.24
N ASP A 396 5.79 5.05 -14.98
CA ASP A 396 5.88 6.45 -15.39
C ASP A 396 5.96 6.57 -16.92
N ALA A 397 4.79 6.78 -17.53
CA ALA A 397 4.68 6.93 -18.98
C ALA A 397 5.31 8.24 -19.48
N ALA A 398 5.36 9.29 -18.68
CA ALA A 398 5.98 10.54 -19.07
C ALA A 398 7.52 10.41 -19.13
N ALA A 399 8.10 9.70 -18.17
CA ALA A 399 9.52 9.36 -18.16
C ALA A 399 9.86 8.18 -19.11
N GLY A 400 8.85 7.43 -19.59
CA GLY A 400 9.03 6.25 -20.44
C GLY A 400 9.69 5.08 -19.70
N ARG A 401 9.38 4.89 -18.42
CA ARG A 401 10.04 3.89 -17.56
C ARG A 401 9.07 3.11 -16.69
N LEU A 402 9.43 1.86 -16.47
CA LEU A 402 8.99 1.06 -15.34
C LEU A 402 10.19 0.95 -14.38
N GLU A 403 9.99 1.35 -13.11
CA GLU A 403 11.05 1.27 -12.11
C GLU A 403 10.60 0.37 -10.95
N GLN A 404 11.34 -0.69 -10.69
CA GLN A 404 11.15 -1.53 -9.51
C GLN A 404 11.68 -0.78 -8.28
N LEU A 405 10.87 -0.62 -7.25
CA LEU A 405 11.23 0.09 -6.01
C LEU A 405 11.85 -0.85 -4.96
N THR A 406 11.31 -2.06 -4.80
CA THR A 406 11.89 -3.13 -3.99
C THR A 406 13.14 -3.66 -4.67
N LYS A 407 14.27 -3.71 -3.95
CA LYS A 407 15.58 -4.05 -4.54
C LYS A 407 16.16 -5.35 -4.01
N PHE A 408 15.55 -5.95 -2.98
CA PHE A 408 15.99 -7.27 -2.51
C PHE A 408 15.89 -8.29 -3.65
N PRO A 409 16.92 -9.15 -3.84
CA PRO A 409 16.96 -10.06 -5.00
C PRO A 409 15.74 -10.95 -5.13
N ARG A 410 15.31 -11.16 -6.38
CA ARG A 410 14.24 -12.11 -6.77
C ARG A 410 14.79 -13.49 -7.14
N GLY A 411 16.07 -13.72 -6.95
CA GLY A 411 16.70 -15.02 -7.20
C GLY A 411 16.41 -16.02 -6.06
N ILE A 412 16.88 -17.26 -6.25
CA ILE A 412 16.73 -18.35 -5.28
C ILE A 412 17.68 -18.12 -4.12
N VAL A 413 17.19 -17.54 -3.04
CA VAL A 413 18.00 -17.26 -1.82
C VAL A 413 17.97 -18.47 -0.89
N ILE A 414 19.15 -19.02 -0.58
CA ILE A 414 19.34 -20.16 0.32
C ILE A 414 19.85 -19.65 1.66
N VAL A 415 19.19 -20.05 2.74
CA VAL A 415 19.49 -19.67 4.13
C VAL A 415 19.64 -20.92 5.01
N GLY A 416 20.16 -20.76 6.22
CA GLY A 416 20.24 -21.86 7.21
C GLY A 416 21.21 -22.99 6.86
N THR A 417 22.24 -22.69 6.04
CA THR A 417 23.30 -23.67 5.66
C THR A 417 24.54 -23.49 6.51
#